data_227b06259c6861c4c51319bd02f2e930
#
_entry.id   227b06259c6861c4c51319bd02f2e930
#
_cell.length_a   1.000
_cell.length_b   1.000
_cell.length_c   1.000
_cell.angle_alpha   90.00
_cell.angle_beta   90.00
_cell.angle_gamma   90.00
#
_symmetry.space_group_name_H-M   'P 1'
#
loop_
_entity.id
_entity.type
_entity.pdbx_description
1 polymer ?
#
loop_
_entity_poly.entity_id
_entity_poly.type
_entity_poly.pdbx_seq_one_letter_code
_entity_poly.pdbx_strand_id
1 'polypeptide(L)'
;MAKMETTKNVHSTRVKMAAVIALVMLVLSLAFWFFVSHSKDNIIINMGIRAFARLTTLAKFGTGVSSLALIGVGAKVFVTHINDRKVIEHNEEQKRIDPYYEEGEIVNKLKSVKYKVKPNYQQYADRMLTQLETTKDLQSQYAEIIDNNDMPIIQDIGDKLSEIRLHALHDAKSIYRRLVISEDADVIEKKLNKNDKLISDANDLMVQAISYLDTKTESNDIDLKNLIKAFQNLLEQM
;
A
#
# COMPACT_ATOMS: atom_id res chain seq x y z
N MET A 1 8.13 8.96 4.11
CA MET A 1 6.75 8.46 4.19
C MET A 1 6.12 8.52 5.58
N ALA A 2 6.78 8.20 6.68
CA ALA A 2 6.22 8.31 8.04
C ALA A 2 5.64 9.71 8.39
N LYS A 3 6.22 10.78 7.84
CA LYS A 3 5.73 12.15 8.03
C LYS A 3 4.42 12.42 7.27
N MET A 4 4.13 11.67 6.22
CA MET A 4 2.89 11.78 5.42
C MET A 4 1.73 11.01 6.06
N GLU A 5 1.99 9.84 6.67
CA GLU A 5 0.95 9.07 7.39
C GLU A 5 0.53 9.74 8.70
N THR A 6 1.49 10.31 9.45
CA THR A 6 1.17 11.08 10.66
C THR A 6 0.39 12.34 10.34
N THR A 7 0.68 13.04 9.26
CA THR A 7 -0.10 14.21 8.81
C THR A 7 -1.50 13.82 8.33
N LYS A 8 -1.68 12.68 7.67
CA LYS A 8 -2.99 12.19 7.18
C LYS A 8 -3.90 11.81 8.36
N ASN A 9 -3.38 11.13 9.38
CA ASN A 9 -4.12 10.80 10.60
C ASN A 9 -4.50 12.03 11.42
N VAL A 10 -3.60 12.98 11.61
CA VAL A 10 -3.87 14.23 12.34
C VAL A 10 -4.91 15.07 11.61
N HIS A 11 -4.88 15.12 10.28
CA HIS A 11 -5.87 15.85 9.47
C HIS A 11 -7.26 15.21 9.57
N SER A 12 -7.37 13.88 9.52
CA SER A 12 -8.61 13.13 9.69
C SER A 12 -9.23 13.36 11.07
N THR A 13 -8.42 13.35 12.11
CA THR A 13 -8.86 13.59 13.50
C THR A 13 -9.37 15.04 13.68
N ARG A 14 -8.71 16.03 13.10
CA ARG A 14 -9.14 17.43 13.15
C ARG A 14 -10.47 17.66 12.44
N VAL A 15 -10.69 17.02 11.30
CA VAL A 15 -11.96 17.13 10.56
C VAL A 15 -13.11 16.48 11.35
N LYS A 16 -12.87 15.31 11.97
CA LYS A 16 -13.85 14.64 12.84
C LYS A 16 -14.21 15.51 14.05
N MET A 17 -13.20 16.09 14.72
CA MET A 17 -13.45 17.04 15.83
C MET A 17 -14.27 18.25 15.38
N ALA A 18 -13.94 18.87 14.25
CA ALA A 18 -14.68 19.98 13.72
C ALA A 18 -16.16 19.61 13.43
N ALA A 19 -16.42 18.42 12.91
CA ALA A 19 -17.77 17.92 12.68
C ALA A 19 -18.56 17.75 13.99
N VAL A 20 -17.94 17.20 15.01
CA VAL A 20 -18.56 17.03 16.35
C VAL A 20 -18.87 18.39 16.97
N ILE A 21 -17.93 19.35 16.93
CA ILE A 21 -18.14 20.69 17.44
C ILE A 21 -19.29 21.39 16.71
N ALA A 22 -19.33 21.31 15.37
CA ALA A 22 -20.40 21.92 14.58
C ALA A 22 -21.78 21.30 14.90
N LEU A 23 -21.84 19.99 15.12
CA LEU A 23 -23.05 19.28 15.51
C LEU A 23 -23.53 19.71 16.90
N VAL A 24 -22.64 19.80 17.88
CA VAL A 24 -22.97 20.28 19.24
C VAL A 24 -23.48 21.72 19.20
N MET A 25 -22.83 22.60 18.44
CA MET A 25 -23.28 23.99 18.29
C MET A 25 -24.64 24.07 17.64
N LEU A 26 -24.97 23.23 16.67
CA LEU A 26 -26.30 23.17 16.05
C LEU A 26 -27.35 22.74 17.07
N VAL A 27 -27.10 21.68 17.83
CA VAL A 27 -28.03 21.18 18.87
C VAL A 27 -28.30 22.27 19.91
N LEU A 28 -27.26 22.94 20.39
CA LEU A 28 -27.40 24.05 21.35
C LEU A 28 -28.18 25.21 20.78
N SER A 29 -27.94 25.58 19.52
CA SER A 29 -28.67 26.64 18.83
C SER A 29 -30.17 26.33 18.65
N LEU A 30 -30.49 25.07 18.31
CA LEU A 30 -31.85 24.59 18.19
C LEU A 30 -32.57 24.57 19.55
N ALA A 31 -31.87 24.07 20.59
CA ALA A 31 -32.40 24.07 21.95
C ALA A 31 -32.69 25.51 22.44
N PHE A 32 -31.76 26.44 22.17
CA PHE A 32 -31.97 27.87 22.48
C PHE A 32 -33.13 28.47 21.73
N TRP A 33 -33.24 28.20 20.43
CA TRP A 33 -34.37 28.66 19.61
C TRP A 33 -35.70 28.09 20.12
N PHE A 34 -35.77 26.82 20.48
CA PHE A 34 -36.93 26.18 21.06
C PHE A 34 -37.34 26.83 22.39
N PHE A 35 -36.32 27.04 23.28
CA PHE A 35 -36.55 27.71 24.56
C PHE A 35 -37.14 29.13 24.40
N VAL A 36 -36.52 29.96 23.52
CA VAL A 36 -37.03 31.33 23.24
C VAL A 36 -38.42 31.30 22.68
N SER A 37 -38.72 30.34 21.78
CA SER A 37 -40.07 30.23 21.17
C SER A 37 -41.11 29.75 22.18
N HIS A 38 -40.77 28.80 23.05
CA HIS A 38 -41.71 28.26 24.04
C HIS A 38 -41.95 29.23 25.21
N SER A 39 -40.95 30.02 25.59
CA SER A 39 -41.03 30.98 26.70
C SER A 39 -41.44 32.39 26.23
N LYS A 40 -42.01 32.51 25.07
CA LYS A 40 -42.33 33.79 24.42
C LYS A 40 -43.07 34.77 25.35
N ASP A 41 -44.15 34.33 25.96
CA ASP A 41 -45.02 35.18 26.78
C ASP A 41 -44.29 35.64 28.06
N ASN A 42 -43.54 34.73 28.72
CA ASN A 42 -42.76 35.06 29.90
C ASN A 42 -41.63 36.05 29.59
N ILE A 43 -40.97 35.93 28.43
CA ILE A 43 -39.89 36.83 28.01
C ILE A 43 -40.46 38.20 27.68
N ILE A 44 -41.61 38.29 27.02
CA ILE A 44 -42.25 39.54 26.67
C ILE A 44 -42.72 40.28 27.93
N ILE A 45 -43.34 39.58 28.87
CA ILE A 45 -43.82 40.13 30.14
C ILE A 45 -42.66 40.66 31.00
N ASN A 46 -41.59 39.89 31.13
CA ASN A 46 -40.50 40.24 32.05
C ASN A 46 -39.41 41.15 31.44
N MET A 47 -39.13 41.03 30.13
CA MET A 47 -38.02 41.71 29.47
C MET A 47 -38.47 42.64 28.33
N GLY A 48 -39.71 42.55 27.90
CA GLY A 48 -40.30 43.38 26.84
C GLY A 48 -40.09 42.86 25.42
N ILE A 49 -40.91 43.37 24.49
CA ILE A 49 -40.96 42.94 23.07
C ILE A 49 -39.61 43.10 22.35
N ARG A 50 -38.86 44.17 22.66
CA ARG A 50 -37.56 44.44 22.03
C ARG A 50 -36.50 43.39 22.41
N ALA A 51 -36.51 42.92 23.65
CA ALA A 51 -35.61 41.85 24.12
C ALA A 51 -35.95 40.51 23.45
N PHE A 52 -37.22 40.17 23.36
CA PHE A 52 -37.68 38.97 22.65
C PHE A 52 -37.26 39.00 21.16
N ALA A 53 -37.43 40.10 20.47
CA ALA A 53 -37.02 40.25 19.07
C ALA A 53 -35.51 40.02 18.89
N ARG A 54 -34.66 40.58 19.78
CA ARG A 54 -33.21 40.38 19.76
C ARG A 54 -32.81 38.92 20.02
N LEU A 55 -33.42 38.27 21.00
CA LEU A 55 -33.14 36.84 21.32
C LEU A 55 -33.57 35.94 20.16
N THR A 56 -34.69 36.18 19.52
CA THR A 56 -35.17 35.44 18.35
C THR A 56 -34.22 35.62 17.16
N THR A 57 -33.69 36.81 16.93
CA THR A 57 -32.73 37.10 15.87
C THR A 57 -31.41 36.36 16.14
N LEU A 58 -30.91 36.40 17.36
CA LEU A 58 -29.68 35.66 17.77
C LEU A 58 -29.85 34.15 17.60
N ALA A 59 -31.00 33.60 18.01
CA ALA A 59 -31.28 32.16 17.86
C ALA A 59 -31.32 31.74 16.37
N LYS A 60 -31.98 32.51 15.51
CA LYS A 60 -32.00 32.25 14.05
C LYS A 60 -30.63 32.39 13.41
N PHE A 61 -29.85 33.38 13.80
CA PHE A 61 -28.48 33.55 13.30
C PHE A 61 -27.57 32.40 13.74
N GLY A 62 -27.62 31.99 15.01
CA GLY A 62 -26.87 30.85 15.51
C GLY A 62 -27.17 29.55 14.77
N THR A 63 -28.44 29.24 14.51
CA THR A 63 -28.84 28.07 13.74
C THR A 63 -28.36 28.15 12.28
N GLY A 64 -28.45 29.30 11.65
CA GLY A 64 -27.97 29.52 10.28
C GLY A 64 -26.48 29.27 10.13
N VAL A 65 -25.67 29.88 11.00
CA VAL A 65 -24.20 29.72 10.98
C VAL A 65 -23.78 28.25 11.27
N SER A 66 -24.41 27.63 12.25
CA SER A 66 -24.12 26.23 12.59
C SER A 66 -24.48 25.26 11.47
N SER A 67 -25.59 25.51 10.75
CA SER A 67 -26.00 24.71 9.60
C SER A 67 -25.00 24.86 8.43
N LEU A 68 -24.54 26.06 8.13
CA LEU A 68 -23.53 26.30 7.09
C LEU A 68 -22.19 25.64 7.44
N ALA A 69 -21.79 25.71 8.70
CA ALA A 69 -20.56 25.02 9.16
C ALA A 69 -20.65 23.51 8.97
N LEU A 70 -21.79 22.88 9.28
CA LEU A 70 -22.02 21.45 9.07
C LEU A 70 -21.99 21.07 7.58
N ILE A 71 -22.59 21.85 6.70
CA ILE A 71 -22.55 21.63 5.25
C ILE A 71 -21.10 21.70 4.75
N GLY A 72 -20.32 22.71 5.18
CA GLY A 72 -18.92 22.85 4.79
C GLY A 72 -18.04 21.68 5.23
N VAL A 73 -18.22 21.22 6.47
CA VAL A 73 -17.49 20.05 6.99
C VAL A 73 -17.93 18.77 6.27
N GLY A 74 -19.24 18.59 6.04
CA GLY A 74 -19.78 17.44 5.32
C GLY A 74 -19.27 17.36 3.88
N ALA A 75 -19.24 18.47 3.16
CA ALA A 75 -18.68 18.54 1.81
C ALA A 75 -17.19 18.16 1.79
N LYS A 76 -16.41 18.64 2.76
CA LYS A 76 -14.98 18.28 2.86
C LYS A 76 -14.78 16.79 3.13
N VAL A 77 -15.55 16.19 4.03
CA VAL A 77 -15.50 14.73 4.30
C VAL A 77 -15.86 13.93 3.05
N PHE A 78 -16.90 14.37 2.33
CA PHE A 78 -17.35 13.69 1.11
C PHE A 78 -16.29 13.75 0.00
N VAL A 79 -15.68 14.91 -0.26
CA VAL A 79 -14.61 15.08 -1.24
C VAL A 79 -13.39 14.22 -0.87
N THR A 80 -13.02 14.17 0.42
CA THR A 80 -11.91 13.32 0.87
C THR A 80 -12.21 11.85 0.63
N HIS A 81 -13.45 11.40 0.92
CA HIS A 81 -13.85 10.01 0.70
C HIS A 81 -13.85 9.61 -0.78
N ILE A 82 -14.30 10.49 -1.68
CA ILE A 82 -14.23 10.25 -3.13
C ILE A 82 -12.77 10.17 -3.61
N ASN A 83 -11.90 11.06 -3.15
CA ASN A 83 -10.50 11.03 -3.51
C ASN A 83 -9.79 9.77 -3.00
N ASP A 84 -10.10 9.33 -1.78
CA ASP A 84 -9.55 8.08 -1.24
C ASP A 84 -10.00 6.86 -2.05
N ARG A 85 -11.27 6.81 -2.52
CA ARG A 85 -11.74 5.76 -3.44
C ARG A 85 -11.01 5.76 -4.77
N LYS A 86 -10.86 6.92 -5.40
CA LYS A 86 -10.13 7.04 -6.68
C LYS A 86 -8.67 6.59 -6.56
N VAL A 87 -8.01 6.90 -5.44
CA VAL A 87 -6.63 6.45 -5.18
C VAL A 87 -6.57 4.93 -5.01
N ILE A 88 -7.55 4.32 -4.34
CA ILE A 88 -7.63 2.88 -4.17
C ILE A 88 -7.86 2.20 -5.53
N GLU A 89 -8.84 2.66 -6.31
CA GLU A 89 -9.13 2.15 -7.65
C GLU A 89 -7.92 2.26 -8.58
N HIS A 90 -7.24 3.41 -8.60
CA HIS A 90 -6.03 3.60 -9.39
C HIS A 90 -4.89 2.67 -8.97
N ASN A 91 -4.68 2.46 -7.68
CA ASN A 91 -3.67 1.53 -7.17
C ASN A 91 -4.01 0.07 -7.50
N GLU A 92 -5.29 -0.31 -7.46
CA GLU A 92 -5.73 -1.66 -7.85
C GLU A 92 -5.58 -1.88 -9.36
N GLU A 93 -5.84 -0.86 -10.16
CA GLU A 93 -5.62 -0.92 -11.61
C GLU A 93 -4.13 -1.01 -11.96
N GLN A 94 -3.27 -0.24 -11.30
CA GLN A 94 -1.82 -0.35 -11.47
C GLN A 94 -1.26 -1.72 -11.06
N LYS A 95 -1.79 -2.32 -9.98
CA LYS A 95 -1.44 -3.69 -9.57
C LYS A 95 -1.83 -4.75 -10.60
N ARG A 96 -2.90 -4.53 -11.37
CA ARG A 96 -3.31 -5.43 -12.46
C ARG A 96 -2.41 -5.30 -13.69
N ILE A 97 -1.87 -4.11 -13.94
CA ILE A 97 -1.03 -3.80 -15.08
C ILE A 97 0.44 -4.16 -14.80
N ASP A 98 0.93 -3.87 -13.60
CA ASP A 98 2.31 -4.15 -13.18
C ASP A 98 2.35 -4.99 -11.89
N PRO A 99 2.66 -6.29 -12.00
CA PRO A 99 2.80 -7.18 -10.84
C PRO A 99 3.89 -6.71 -9.85
N TYR A 100 4.85 -5.90 -10.30
CA TYR A 100 5.96 -5.38 -9.49
C TYR A 100 5.73 -3.97 -8.95
N TYR A 101 4.54 -3.42 -9.13
CA TYR A 101 4.19 -2.06 -8.68
C TYR A 101 4.58 -1.77 -7.22
N GLU A 102 4.46 -2.76 -6.35
CA GLU A 102 4.79 -2.63 -4.91
C GLU A 102 6.28 -2.82 -4.60
N GLU A 103 7.12 -3.23 -5.57
CA GLU A 103 8.55 -3.50 -5.34
C GLU A 103 9.30 -2.26 -4.85
N GLY A 104 9.11 -1.13 -5.50
CA GLY A 104 9.73 0.13 -5.10
C GLY A 104 9.36 0.56 -3.67
N GLU A 105 8.13 0.31 -3.27
CA GLU A 105 7.66 0.60 -1.91
C GLU A 105 8.32 -0.31 -0.88
N ILE A 106 8.39 -1.63 -1.13
CA ILE A 106 8.99 -2.58 -0.18
C ILE A 106 10.50 -2.40 -0.08
N VAL A 107 11.20 -2.09 -1.18
CA VAL A 107 12.63 -1.73 -1.19
C VAL A 107 12.88 -0.51 -0.30
N ASN A 108 12.08 0.56 -0.43
CA ASN A 108 12.19 1.74 0.42
C ASN A 108 11.89 1.44 1.89
N LYS A 109 10.93 0.58 2.17
CA LYS A 109 10.61 0.12 3.53
C LYS A 109 11.76 -0.68 4.14
N LEU A 110 12.37 -1.61 3.40
CA LEU A 110 13.53 -2.38 3.86
C LEU A 110 14.74 -1.48 4.12
N LYS A 111 15.05 -0.54 3.21
CA LYS A 111 16.10 0.47 3.42
C LYS A 111 15.85 1.30 4.68
N SER A 112 14.62 1.69 4.94
CA SER A 112 14.28 2.49 6.11
C SER A 112 14.32 1.70 7.43
N VAL A 113 13.89 0.44 7.42
CA VAL A 113 13.88 -0.41 8.62
C VAL A 113 15.28 -0.84 9.02
N LYS A 114 16.19 -1.03 8.08
CA LYS A 114 17.59 -1.38 8.31
C LYS A 114 18.25 -0.50 9.39
N TYR A 115 17.99 0.81 9.36
CA TYR A 115 18.56 1.75 10.33
C TYR A 115 17.82 1.82 11.67
N LYS A 116 16.68 1.14 11.80
CA LYS A 116 15.83 1.17 12.99
C LYS A 116 15.89 -0.12 13.80
N VAL A 117 16.35 -1.21 13.20
CA VAL A 117 16.47 -2.50 13.85
C VAL A 117 17.80 -2.67 14.56
N LYS A 118 17.89 -3.66 15.45
CA LYS A 118 19.12 -4.04 16.13
C LYS A 118 20.20 -4.42 15.11
N PRO A 119 21.50 -4.20 15.40
CA PRO A 119 22.60 -4.47 14.44
C PRO A 119 22.59 -5.87 13.84
N ASN A 120 22.24 -6.89 14.62
CA ASN A 120 22.13 -8.28 14.17
C ASN A 120 21.00 -8.54 13.16
N TYR A 121 20.01 -7.64 13.05
CA TYR A 121 18.92 -7.74 12.07
C TYR A 121 19.19 -6.95 10.79
N GLN A 122 20.17 -6.05 10.79
CA GLN A 122 20.50 -5.23 9.61
C GLN A 122 20.94 -6.09 8.42
N GLN A 123 21.72 -7.13 8.68
CA GLN A 123 22.18 -8.08 7.67
C GLN A 123 21.03 -8.77 6.92
N TYR A 124 19.91 -9.04 7.59
CA TYR A 124 18.74 -9.66 6.95
C TYR A 124 18.05 -8.71 5.97
N ALA A 125 17.97 -7.43 6.33
CA ALA A 125 17.45 -6.42 5.40
C ALA A 125 18.35 -6.26 4.17
N ASP A 126 19.67 -6.28 4.35
CA ASP A 126 20.64 -6.20 3.25
C ASP A 126 20.55 -7.43 2.34
N ARG A 127 20.55 -8.64 2.89
CA ARG A 127 20.39 -9.88 2.10
C ARG A 127 19.10 -9.83 1.28
N MET A 128 17.99 -9.42 1.87
CA MET A 128 16.72 -9.34 1.14
C MET A 128 16.75 -8.31 0.03
N LEU A 129 17.39 -7.15 0.25
CA LEU A 129 17.58 -6.15 -0.80
C LEU A 129 18.42 -6.67 -1.95
N THR A 130 19.52 -7.38 -1.65
CA THR A 130 20.36 -8.04 -2.66
C THR A 130 19.58 -9.10 -3.44
N GLN A 131 18.78 -9.93 -2.77
CA GLN A 131 17.95 -10.95 -3.42
C GLN A 131 16.93 -10.33 -4.40
N LEU A 132 16.27 -9.23 -4.01
CA LEU A 132 15.34 -8.52 -4.90
C LEU A 132 16.07 -7.93 -6.13
N GLU A 133 17.24 -7.36 -5.93
CA GLU A 133 18.05 -6.82 -7.01
C GLU A 133 18.51 -7.94 -7.96
N THR A 134 19.05 -9.03 -7.43
CA THR A 134 19.50 -10.18 -8.24
C THR A 134 18.36 -10.80 -9.05
N THR A 135 17.16 -10.98 -8.46
CA THR A 135 16.02 -11.53 -9.22
C THR A 135 15.55 -10.59 -10.33
N LYS A 136 15.62 -9.28 -10.12
CA LYS A 136 15.33 -8.28 -11.13
C LYS A 136 16.34 -8.32 -12.27
N ASP A 137 17.63 -8.41 -11.93
CA ASP A 137 18.73 -8.47 -12.91
C ASP A 137 18.65 -9.73 -13.75
N LEU A 138 18.41 -10.90 -13.14
CA LEU A 138 18.17 -12.17 -13.85
C LEU A 138 17.04 -12.05 -14.86
N GLN A 139 15.90 -11.47 -14.45
CA GLN A 139 14.78 -11.28 -15.35
C GLN A 139 15.12 -10.31 -16.49
N SER A 140 15.85 -9.22 -16.20
CA SER A 140 16.22 -8.22 -17.21
C SER A 140 17.20 -8.80 -18.22
N GLN A 141 18.23 -9.53 -17.77
CA GLN A 141 19.19 -10.20 -18.65
C GLN A 141 18.51 -11.23 -19.55
N TYR A 142 17.53 -11.96 -18.99
CA TYR A 142 16.77 -12.94 -19.75
C TYR A 142 15.86 -12.30 -20.79
N ALA A 143 15.25 -11.15 -20.48
CA ALA A 143 14.42 -10.40 -21.41
C ALA A 143 15.20 -9.97 -22.68
N GLU A 144 16.46 -9.60 -22.55
CA GLU A 144 17.35 -9.28 -23.68
C GLU A 144 17.58 -10.48 -24.60
N ILE A 145 17.55 -11.70 -24.05
CA ILE A 145 17.70 -12.95 -24.79
C ILE A 145 16.39 -13.31 -25.50
N ILE A 146 15.24 -13.06 -24.86
CA ILE A 146 13.90 -13.34 -25.44
C ILE A 146 13.63 -12.47 -26.65
N ASP A 147 13.95 -11.17 -26.61
CA ASP A 147 13.71 -10.23 -27.70
C ASP A 147 14.32 -10.67 -29.05
N ASN A 148 15.29 -11.58 -29.01
CA ASN A 148 15.96 -12.11 -30.17
C ASN A 148 15.49 -13.54 -30.58
N ASN A 149 14.53 -14.16 -29.86
CA ASN A 149 14.13 -15.55 -30.08
C ASN A 149 12.62 -15.76 -29.85
N ASP A 150 11.89 -16.11 -30.92
CA ASP A 150 10.44 -16.42 -30.88
C ASP A 150 10.09 -17.84 -30.42
N MET A 151 11.01 -18.54 -29.73
CA MET A 151 10.73 -19.91 -29.28
C MET A 151 9.79 -19.89 -28.07
N PRO A 152 8.63 -20.62 -28.11
CA PRO A 152 7.66 -20.67 -27.00
C PRO A 152 8.28 -21.09 -25.67
N ILE A 153 9.28 -21.92 -25.72
CA ILE A 153 10.00 -22.47 -24.59
C ILE A 153 10.84 -21.43 -23.84
N ILE A 154 11.36 -20.43 -24.57
CA ILE A 154 12.10 -19.29 -24.01
C ILE A 154 11.12 -18.37 -23.26
N GLN A 155 9.92 -18.19 -23.80
CA GLN A 155 8.86 -17.43 -23.12
C GLN A 155 8.47 -18.11 -21.80
N ASP A 156 8.32 -19.45 -21.80
CA ASP A 156 8.00 -20.21 -20.58
C ASP A 156 9.07 -20.05 -19.49
N ILE A 157 10.36 -20.04 -19.83
CA ILE A 157 11.45 -19.76 -18.86
C ILE A 157 11.33 -18.31 -18.33
N GLY A 158 11.05 -17.34 -19.17
CA GLY A 158 10.82 -15.95 -18.77
C GLY A 158 9.67 -15.79 -17.78
N ASP A 159 8.57 -16.49 -18.01
CA ASP A 159 7.44 -16.53 -17.08
C ASP A 159 7.84 -17.12 -15.72
N LYS A 160 8.65 -18.19 -15.74
CA LYS A 160 9.16 -18.81 -14.50
C LYS A 160 10.11 -17.89 -13.72
N LEU A 161 10.98 -17.16 -14.38
CA LEU A 161 11.80 -16.13 -13.73
C LEU A 161 10.94 -15.02 -13.11
N SER A 162 9.86 -14.66 -13.78
CA SER A 162 8.88 -13.71 -13.25
C SER A 162 8.20 -14.23 -11.98
N GLU A 163 7.83 -15.50 -11.94
CA GLU A 163 7.28 -16.15 -10.74
C GLU A 163 8.27 -16.15 -9.57
N ILE A 164 9.57 -16.46 -9.82
CA ILE A 164 10.63 -16.42 -8.81
C ILE A 164 10.77 -15.00 -8.23
N ARG A 165 10.76 -13.97 -9.09
CA ARG A 165 10.82 -12.58 -8.63
C ARG A 165 9.61 -12.19 -7.80
N LEU A 166 8.40 -12.62 -8.19
CA LEU A 166 7.18 -12.37 -7.40
C LEU A 166 7.24 -13.09 -6.04
N HIS A 167 7.80 -14.30 -5.99
CA HIS A 167 8.01 -15.02 -4.74
C HIS A 167 8.98 -14.27 -3.82
N ALA A 168 10.12 -13.81 -4.34
CA ALA A 168 11.08 -12.99 -3.60
C ALA A 168 10.43 -11.70 -3.06
N LEU A 169 9.57 -11.05 -3.86
CA LEU A 169 8.82 -9.86 -3.43
C LEU A 169 7.83 -10.17 -2.32
N HIS A 170 7.13 -11.31 -2.38
CA HIS A 170 6.23 -11.77 -1.33
C HIS A 170 7.00 -12.03 -0.02
N ASP A 171 8.15 -12.71 -0.11
CA ASP A 171 8.99 -12.96 1.06
C ASP A 171 9.60 -11.69 1.62
N ALA A 172 9.96 -10.72 0.79
CA ALA A 172 10.41 -9.41 1.22
C ALA A 172 9.37 -8.68 2.10
N LYS A 173 8.08 -8.76 1.73
CA LYS A 173 6.99 -8.22 2.55
C LYS A 173 6.85 -8.94 3.89
N SER A 174 7.00 -10.27 3.90
CA SER A 174 6.95 -11.08 5.11
C SER A 174 8.13 -10.77 6.04
N ILE A 175 9.35 -10.73 5.50
CA ILE A 175 10.58 -10.41 6.22
C ILE A 175 10.53 -8.98 6.79
N TYR A 176 10.11 -7.99 6.00
CA TYR A 176 9.93 -6.63 6.49
C TYR A 176 9.04 -6.56 7.73
N ARG A 177 7.88 -7.26 7.72
CA ARG A 177 6.97 -7.28 8.88
C ARG A 177 7.65 -7.85 10.13
N ARG A 178 8.44 -8.93 9.99
CA ARG A 178 9.18 -9.55 11.09
C ARG A 178 10.32 -8.67 11.59
N LEU A 179 11.03 -7.99 10.70
CA LEU A 179 12.07 -7.03 11.07
C LEU A 179 11.51 -5.86 11.91
N VAL A 180 10.31 -5.36 11.57
CA VAL A 180 9.66 -4.26 12.33
C VAL A 180 9.41 -4.64 13.78
N ILE A 181 9.01 -5.89 14.06
CA ILE A 181 8.77 -6.39 15.42
C ILE A 181 10.03 -6.99 16.06
N SER A 182 11.13 -7.11 15.31
CA SER A 182 12.42 -7.68 15.73
C SER A 182 12.30 -9.06 16.36
N GLU A 183 11.48 -9.92 15.78
CA GLU A 183 11.21 -11.28 16.21
C GLU A 183 11.50 -12.29 15.11
N ASP A 184 11.62 -13.58 15.50
CA ASP A 184 11.76 -14.73 14.59
C ASP A 184 12.99 -14.69 13.65
N ALA A 185 14.17 -14.40 14.18
CA ALA A 185 15.42 -14.41 13.40
C ALA A 185 15.60 -15.71 12.61
N ASP A 186 15.31 -16.87 13.21
CA ASP A 186 15.42 -18.19 12.58
C ASP A 186 14.47 -18.33 11.38
N VAL A 187 13.25 -17.79 11.49
CA VAL A 187 12.29 -17.84 10.38
C VAL A 187 12.73 -16.92 9.24
N ILE A 188 13.28 -15.74 9.57
CA ILE A 188 13.83 -14.82 8.57
C ILE A 188 14.99 -15.49 7.84
N GLU A 189 15.91 -16.07 8.57
CA GLU A 189 17.10 -16.73 8.01
C GLU A 189 16.73 -17.93 7.12
N LYS A 190 15.78 -18.75 7.57
CA LYS A 190 15.26 -19.87 6.78
C LYS A 190 14.69 -19.42 5.44
N LYS A 191 13.92 -18.32 5.42
CA LYS A 191 13.37 -17.75 4.19
C LYS A 191 14.46 -17.20 3.28
N LEU A 192 15.42 -16.46 3.83
CA LEU A 192 16.54 -15.93 3.07
C LEU A 192 17.38 -17.04 2.46
N ASN A 193 17.70 -18.09 3.22
CA ASN A 193 18.46 -19.24 2.72
C ASN A 193 17.71 -19.99 1.61
N LYS A 194 16.37 -20.11 1.75
CA LYS A 194 15.54 -20.71 0.69
C LYS A 194 15.58 -19.86 -0.58
N ASN A 195 15.45 -18.54 -0.47
CA ASN A 195 15.50 -17.62 -1.61
C ASN A 195 16.90 -17.62 -2.26
N ASP A 196 18.00 -17.63 -1.49
CA ASP A 196 19.35 -17.70 -2.05
C ASP A 196 19.53 -18.95 -2.90
N LYS A 197 19.06 -20.11 -2.38
CA LYS A 197 19.12 -21.36 -3.14
C LYS A 197 18.31 -21.27 -4.43
N LEU A 198 17.08 -20.74 -4.35
CA LEU A 198 16.17 -20.57 -5.49
C LEU A 198 16.79 -19.68 -6.58
N ILE A 199 17.41 -18.58 -6.18
CA ILE A 199 18.09 -17.63 -7.08
C ILE A 199 19.32 -18.29 -7.73
N SER A 200 20.11 -19.03 -6.94
CA SER A 200 21.28 -19.76 -7.46
C SER A 200 20.85 -20.82 -8.48
N ASP A 201 19.87 -21.64 -8.14
CA ASP A 201 19.36 -22.69 -9.02
C ASP A 201 18.76 -22.08 -10.31
N ALA A 202 18.06 -20.95 -10.20
CA ALA A 202 17.52 -20.22 -11.36
C ALA A 202 18.62 -19.65 -12.27
N ASN A 203 19.69 -19.11 -11.68
CA ASN A 203 20.84 -18.61 -12.43
C ASN A 203 21.54 -19.73 -13.19
N ASP A 204 21.76 -20.89 -12.54
CA ASP A 204 22.38 -22.06 -13.16
C ASP A 204 21.55 -22.60 -14.33
N LEU A 205 20.22 -22.62 -14.18
CA LEU A 205 19.31 -23.02 -15.25
C LEU A 205 19.31 -22.01 -16.40
N MET A 206 19.40 -20.72 -16.09
CA MET A 206 19.51 -19.65 -17.12
C MET A 206 20.81 -19.80 -17.93
N VAL A 207 21.94 -20.07 -17.28
CA VAL A 207 23.22 -20.30 -17.96
C VAL A 207 23.12 -21.53 -18.87
N GLN A 208 22.47 -22.61 -18.42
CA GLN A 208 22.22 -23.79 -19.26
C GLN A 208 21.34 -23.48 -20.47
N ALA A 209 20.29 -22.66 -20.28
CA ALA A 209 19.39 -22.24 -21.36
C ALA A 209 20.15 -21.41 -22.42
N ILE A 210 21.01 -20.48 -21.99
CA ILE A 210 21.87 -19.69 -22.90
C ILE A 210 22.83 -20.59 -23.67
N SER A 211 23.53 -21.48 -22.95
CA SER A 211 24.48 -22.44 -23.57
C SER A 211 23.79 -23.33 -24.61
N TYR A 212 22.53 -23.70 -24.34
CA TYR A 212 21.72 -24.47 -25.29
C TYR A 212 21.41 -23.64 -26.55
N LEU A 213 21.07 -22.35 -26.42
CA LEU A 213 20.80 -21.47 -27.56
C LEU A 213 22.04 -21.26 -28.43
N ASP A 214 23.21 -21.18 -27.83
CA ASP A 214 24.49 -21.00 -28.53
C ASP A 214 24.90 -22.26 -29.33
N THR A 215 24.55 -23.45 -28.86
CA THR A 215 24.97 -24.71 -29.45
C THR A 215 24.11 -25.25 -30.57
N LYS A 216 23.12 -24.50 -31.05
CA LYS A 216 22.08 -24.74 -32.09
C LYS A 216 22.35 -25.94 -32.99
N THR A 217 22.24 -27.17 -32.48
CA THR A 217 22.33 -28.42 -33.25
C THR A 217 21.07 -29.25 -33.07
N GLU A 218 20.57 -29.86 -34.13
CA GLU A 218 19.28 -30.58 -34.25
C GLU A 218 19.00 -31.75 -33.28
N SER A 219 19.93 -32.10 -32.38
CA SER A 219 19.79 -33.24 -31.46
C SER A 219 19.24 -32.90 -30.08
N ASN A 220 18.84 -31.64 -29.79
CA ASN A 220 18.74 -31.14 -28.44
C ASN A 220 17.30 -30.95 -27.88
N ASP A 221 16.28 -31.49 -28.54
CA ASP A 221 14.87 -31.36 -28.05
C ASP A 221 14.63 -32.05 -26.69
N ILE A 222 15.45 -33.07 -26.38
CA ILE A 222 15.38 -33.81 -25.12
C ILE A 222 16.02 -33.00 -23.97
N ASP A 223 17.12 -32.31 -24.22
CA ASP A 223 17.83 -31.52 -23.21
C ASP A 223 16.98 -30.29 -22.81
N LEU A 224 16.29 -29.71 -23.77
CA LEU A 224 15.40 -28.59 -23.55
C LEU A 224 14.16 -28.95 -22.71
N LYS A 225 13.55 -30.13 -22.97
CA LYS A 225 12.45 -30.67 -22.12
C LYS A 225 12.91 -30.94 -20.69
N ASN A 226 14.15 -31.42 -20.52
CA ASN A 226 14.74 -31.63 -19.20
C ASN A 226 14.96 -30.32 -18.46
N LEU A 227 15.40 -29.27 -19.17
CA LEU A 227 15.60 -27.94 -18.62
C LEU A 227 14.27 -27.34 -18.11
N ILE A 228 13.18 -27.44 -18.90
CA ILE A 228 11.86 -26.98 -18.48
C ILE A 228 11.39 -27.72 -17.24
N LYS A 229 11.55 -29.05 -17.24
CA LYS A 229 11.18 -29.84 -16.08
C LYS A 229 11.97 -29.44 -14.83
N ALA A 230 13.25 -29.06 -14.98
CA ALA A 230 14.08 -28.54 -13.89
C ALA A 230 13.53 -27.21 -13.35
N PHE A 231 13.13 -26.26 -14.24
CA PHE A 231 12.46 -25.04 -13.82
C PHE A 231 11.11 -25.28 -13.14
N GLN A 232 10.30 -26.21 -13.62
CA GLN A 232 9.04 -26.59 -12.98
C GLN A 232 9.27 -27.16 -11.57
N ASN A 233 10.24 -28.08 -11.42
CA ASN A 233 10.59 -28.63 -10.12
C ASN A 233 11.11 -27.55 -9.14
N LEU A 234 11.78 -26.51 -9.65
CA LEU A 234 12.26 -25.40 -8.85
C LEU A 234 11.09 -24.60 -8.27
N LEU A 235 10.03 -24.38 -9.06
CA LEU A 235 8.81 -23.67 -8.63
C LEU A 235 8.00 -24.46 -7.60
N GLU A 236 7.98 -25.79 -7.71
CA GLU A 236 7.29 -26.65 -6.72
C GLU A 236 7.94 -26.57 -5.33
N GLN A 237 9.17 -26.06 -5.22
CA GLN A 237 9.88 -25.83 -3.97
C GLN A 237 9.53 -24.46 -3.31
N MET A 238 8.84 -23.56 -4.03
CA MET A 238 8.41 -22.25 -3.53
C MET A 238 7.22 -22.35 -2.60
#